data_0b05819cba31a82b9d62cdf9c3a597c3
#
_entry.id   0b05819cba31a82b9d62cdf9c3a597c3
#
_cell.length_a   1.000
_cell.length_b   1.000
_cell.length_c   1.000
_cell.angle_alpha   90.00
_cell.angle_beta   90.00
_cell.angle_gamma   90.00
#
_symmetry.space_group_name_H-M   'P 1'
#
loop_
_entity.id
_entity.type
_entity.pdbx_description
1 polymer ?
#
loop_
_entity_poly.entity_id
_entity_poly.type
_entity_poly.pdbx_seq_one_letter_code
_entity_poly.pdbx_strand_id
1 'polypeptide(L)'
;MSLESSYTLLAPMYDFVIERPFRKIRADSLSRLPAEPSTVLVNGIGTGLDLPHLPTRHRYIGLDLTAAMLKRARPRTRGIAMNLVQGTSLALPFADDAFDHAVLHLILAIVPDPAGCLREAARVVKPKGSVLIVDKFLRKGQWAPLRRALNPLVSRLVTRVDVVFEQVLAKQPNLRLVDDRPVLFNGWIRSIRLIKNA
;
A
#
# COMPACT_ATOMS: atom_id res chain seq x y z
N MET A 1 4.47 24.01 1.18
CA MET A 1 5.07 22.98 0.31
C MET A 1 4.03 21.89 0.10
N SER A 2 3.72 21.52 -1.14
CA SER A 2 2.78 20.43 -1.42
C SER A 2 3.43 19.09 -1.06
N LEU A 3 2.61 18.08 -0.72
CA LEU A 3 3.07 16.69 -0.48
C LEU A 3 3.95 16.18 -1.64
N GLU A 4 3.64 16.58 -2.87
CA GLU A 4 4.41 16.23 -4.08
C GLU A 4 5.86 16.71 -4.05
N SER A 5 6.13 17.95 -3.60
CA SER A 5 7.48 18.51 -3.58
C SER A 5 8.36 17.87 -2.49
N SER A 6 7.79 17.53 -1.33
CA SER A 6 8.51 16.88 -0.24
C SER A 6 8.93 15.44 -0.60
N TYR A 7 8.07 14.69 -1.28
CA TYR A 7 8.39 13.33 -1.74
C TYR A 7 9.46 13.29 -2.82
N THR A 8 9.43 14.25 -3.74
CA THR A 8 10.40 14.30 -4.84
C THR A 8 11.83 14.56 -4.35
N LEU A 9 11.98 15.41 -3.32
CA LEU A 9 13.29 15.78 -2.77
C LEU A 9 13.90 14.70 -1.86
N LEU A 10 13.06 13.98 -1.10
CA LEU A 10 13.51 12.99 -0.10
C LEU A 10 13.60 11.56 -0.66
N ALA A 11 13.13 11.32 -1.88
CA ALA A 11 13.05 9.97 -2.46
C ALA A 11 14.37 9.18 -2.50
N PRO A 12 15.58 9.74 -2.76
CA PRO A 12 16.82 8.95 -2.76
C PRO A 12 17.21 8.47 -1.37
N MET A 13 17.00 9.30 -0.34
CA MET A 13 17.26 8.95 1.06
C MET A 13 16.20 8.00 1.62
N TYR A 14 14.96 8.17 1.18
CA TYR A 14 13.83 7.32 1.54
C TYR A 14 14.05 5.86 1.09
N ASP A 15 14.49 5.64 -0.16
CA ASP A 15 14.79 4.31 -0.68
C ASP A 15 15.85 3.60 0.18
N PHE A 16 16.95 4.29 0.52
CA PHE A 16 18.04 3.70 1.30
C PHE A 16 17.64 3.31 2.74
N VAL A 17 16.85 4.16 3.40
CA VAL A 17 16.43 3.93 4.81
C VAL A 17 15.35 2.87 4.91
N ILE A 18 14.43 2.79 3.92
CA ILE A 18 13.27 1.89 3.95
C ILE A 18 13.55 0.56 3.23
N GLU A 19 14.45 0.52 2.26
CA GLU A 19 14.66 -0.68 1.44
C GLU A 19 15.09 -1.88 2.30
N ARG A 20 16.17 -1.74 3.10
CA ARG A 20 16.76 -2.88 3.83
C ARG A 20 15.80 -3.55 4.82
N PRO A 21 15.18 -2.82 5.78
CA PRO A 21 14.29 -3.45 6.76
C PRO A 21 13.00 -3.98 6.14
N PHE A 22 12.50 -3.37 5.05
CA PHE A 22 11.25 -3.76 4.42
C PHE A 22 11.40 -4.80 3.30
N ARG A 23 12.61 -5.08 2.83
CA ARG A 23 12.83 -6.03 1.72
C ARG A 23 12.23 -7.41 1.98
N LYS A 24 12.52 -8.00 3.13
CA LYS A 24 11.97 -9.31 3.52
C LYS A 24 10.45 -9.24 3.70
N ILE A 25 9.95 -8.18 4.35
CA ILE A 25 8.52 -7.99 4.60
C ILE A 25 7.75 -7.88 3.28
N ARG A 26 8.27 -7.14 2.29
CA ARG A 26 7.70 -7.05 0.94
C ARG A 26 7.66 -8.40 0.25
N ALA A 27 8.79 -9.12 0.25
CA ALA A 27 8.88 -10.45 -0.34
C ALA A 27 7.89 -11.43 0.30
N ASP A 28 7.83 -11.47 1.64
CA ASP A 28 6.90 -12.34 2.39
C ASP A 28 5.43 -11.98 2.13
N SER A 29 5.11 -10.69 2.01
CA SER A 29 3.75 -10.25 1.66
C SER A 29 3.37 -10.66 0.24
N LEU A 30 4.24 -10.40 -0.74
CA LEU A 30 3.98 -10.65 -2.16
C LEU A 30 3.99 -12.13 -2.52
N SER A 31 4.71 -12.99 -1.76
CA SER A 31 4.65 -14.44 -1.92
C SER A 31 3.26 -15.02 -1.61
N ARG A 32 2.38 -14.25 -0.99
CA ARG A 32 0.99 -14.64 -0.67
C ARG A 32 0.02 -14.38 -1.84
N LEU A 33 0.49 -13.81 -2.96
CA LEU A 33 -0.26 -13.81 -4.22
C LEU A 33 -0.40 -15.26 -4.72
N PRO A 34 -1.54 -15.62 -5.35
CA PRO A 34 -1.80 -17.00 -5.76
C PRO A 34 -0.80 -17.50 -6.82
N ALA A 35 -0.80 -18.82 -7.04
CA ALA A 35 0.04 -19.45 -8.06
C ALA A 35 -0.49 -19.17 -9.48
N GLU A 36 -1.81 -19.05 -9.63
CA GLU A 36 -2.48 -18.83 -10.90
C GLU A 36 -2.23 -17.42 -11.44
N PRO A 37 -1.98 -17.26 -12.77
CA PRO A 37 -1.85 -15.96 -13.41
C PRO A 37 -3.05 -15.06 -13.10
N SER A 38 -2.79 -13.82 -12.68
CA SER A 38 -3.80 -12.87 -12.22
C SER A 38 -3.46 -11.45 -12.66
N THR A 39 -4.45 -10.56 -12.66
CA THR A 39 -4.25 -9.11 -12.84
C THR A 39 -4.20 -8.46 -11.46
N VAL A 40 -3.11 -7.78 -11.15
CA VAL A 40 -2.83 -7.23 -9.81
C VAL A 40 -2.61 -5.73 -9.88
N LEU A 41 -3.32 -4.98 -9.05
CA LEU A 41 -3.08 -3.56 -8.83
C LEU A 41 -2.00 -3.37 -7.76
N VAL A 42 -0.94 -2.61 -8.06
CA VAL A 42 0.00 -2.10 -7.05
C VAL A 42 -0.32 -0.63 -6.81
N ASN A 43 -1.10 -0.35 -5.78
CA ASN A 43 -1.60 0.98 -5.45
C ASN A 43 -0.60 1.73 -4.56
N GLY A 44 -0.09 2.87 -5.03
CA GLY A 44 1.00 3.60 -4.39
C GLY A 44 2.36 2.95 -4.65
N ILE A 45 2.66 2.63 -5.93
CA ILE A 45 3.89 1.92 -6.30
C ILE A 45 5.18 2.67 -5.92
N GLY A 46 5.11 3.99 -5.76
CA GLY A 46 6.26 4.83 -5.43
C GLY A 46 7.40 4.68 -6.43
N THR A 47 8.61 4.52 -5.92
CA THR A 47 9.81 4.28 -6.72
C THR A 47 9.95 2.84 -7.22
N GLY A 48 8.99 1.95 -6.89
CA GLY A 48 8.97 0.56 -7.36
C GLY A 48 9.79 -0.41 -6.49
N LEU A 49 9.88 -0.20 -5.17
CA LEU A 49 10.61 -1.10 -4.27
C LEU A 49 9.95 -2.48 -4.12
N ASP A 50 8.70 -2.63 -4.49
CA ASP A 50 8.00 -3.93 -4.54
C ASP A 50 8.39 -4.76 -5.77
N LEU A 51 8.78 -4.12 -6.88
CA LEU A 51 8.95 -4.77 -8.17
C LEU A 51 9.91 -5.96 -8.17
N PRO A 52 11.09 -5.91 -7.50
CA PRO A 52 12.00 -7.05 -7.45
C PRO A 52 11.43 -8.31 -6.78
N HIS A 53 10.29 -8.18 -6.09
CA HIS A 53 9.65 -9.25 -5.31
C HIS A 53 8.33 -9.71 -5.95
N LEU A 54 7.89 -9.08 -7.02
CA LEU A 54 6.66 -9.44 -7.71
C LEU A 54 6.84 -10.75 -8.50
N PRO A 55 5.96 -11.75 -8.32
CA PRO A 55 5.97 -12.95 -9.16
C PRO A 55 5.74 -12.60 -10.63
N THR A 56 6.59 -13.08 -11.53
CA THR A 56 6.56 -12.74 -12.98
C THR A 56 5.36 -13.32 -13.73
N ARG A 57 4.62 -14.25 -13.14
CA ARG A 57 3.43 -14.90 -13.73
C ARG A 57 2.19 -14.02 -13.82
N HIS A 58 2.14 -12.91 -13.07
CA HIS A 58 0.99 -12.00 -13.06
C HIS A 58 1.18 -10.83 -14.03
N ARG A 59 0.06 -10.18 -14.37
CA ARG A 59 0.03 -8.86 -15.01
C ARG A 59 -0.22 -7.80 -13.96
N TYR A 60 0.47 -6.67 -14.05
CA TYR A 60 0.42 -5.62 -13.05
C TYR A 60 0.03 -4.27 -13.63
N ILE A 61 -0.73 -3.53 -12.84
CA ILE A 61 -0.89 -2.09 -13.01
C ILE A 61 -0.29 -1.43 -11.76
N GLY A 62 0.73 -0.60 -11.95
CA GLY A 62 1.31 0.21 -10.88
C GLY A 62 0.76 1.62 -10.92
N LEU A 63 0.09 2.06 -9.85
CA LEU A 63 -0.47 3.42 -9.76
C LEU A 63 0.29 4.24 -8.73
N ASP A 64 0.59 5.48 -9.07
CA ASP A 64 1.10 6.49 -8.13
C ASP A 64 0.56 7.88 -8.46
N LEU A 65 0.46 8.72 -7.45
CA LEU A 65 -0.03 10.09 -7.58
C LEU A 65 0.93 10.95 -8.41
N THR A 66 2.25 10.70 -8.32
CA THR A 66 3.27 11.59 -8.87
C THR A 66 4.00 10.99 -10.06
N ALA A 67 4.12 11.76 -11.14
CA ALA A 67 4.90 11.37 -12.32
C ALA A 67 6.38 11.12 -11.98
N ALA A 68 6.93 11.84 -10.98
CA ALA A 68 8.31 11.68 -10.55
C ALA A 68 8.58 10.28 -9.96
N MET A 69 7.64 9.72 -9.18
CA MET A 69 7.74 8.35 -8.66
C MET A 69 7.66 7.32 -9.78
N LEU A 70 6.70 7.47 -10.69
CA LEU A 70 6.54 6.58 -11.84
C LEU A 70 7.78 6.59 -12.74
N LYS A 71 8.40 7.76 -12.96
CA LYS A 71 9.67 7.86 -13.70
C LYS A 71 10.79 7.04 -13.06
N ARG A 72 10.86 7.01 -11.72
CA ARG A 72 11.84 6.20 -10.96
C ARG A 72 11.50 4.72 -10.95
N ALA A 73 10.22 4.37 -10.91
CA ALA A 73 9.77 2.97 -10.98
C ALA A 73 10.02 2.34 -12.35
N ARG A 74 9.89 3.11 -13.43
CA ARG A 74 9.96 2.63 -14.83
C ARG A 74 11.17 1.73 -15.15
N PRO A 75 12.42 2.04 -14.78
CA PRO A 75 13.55 1.16 -15.05
C PRO A 75 13.44 -0.21 -14.35
N ARG A 76 12.74 -0.25 -13.20
CA ARG A 76 12.56 -1.46 -12.38
C ARG A 76 11.46 -2.39 -12.93
N THR A 77 10.65 -1.95 -13.91
CA THR A 77 9.61 -2.80 -14.53
C THR A 77 10.17 -3.79 -15.55
N ARG A 78 11.47 -3.74 -15.88
CA ARG A 78 12.08 -4.65 -16.85
C ARG A 78 11.90 -6.11 -16.42
N GLY A 79 11.38 -6.93 -17.33
CA GLY A 79 11.10 -8.35 -17.08
C GLY A 79 9.80 -8.63 -16.32
N ILE A 80 8.99 -7.58 -16.03
CA ILE A 80 7.68 -7.70 -15.37
C ILE A 80 6.62 -7.16 -16.33
N ALA A 81 5.53 -7.91 -16.51
CA ALA A 81 4.38 -7.47 -17.31
C ALA A 81 3.61 -6.37 -16.55
N MET A 82 4.10 -5.12 -16.59
CA MET A 82 3.57 -3.99 -15.81
C MET A 82 3.33 -2.74 -16.67
N ASN A 83 2.16 -2.14 -16.47
CA ASN A 83 1.83 -0.79 -16.94
C ASN A 83 1.84 0.18 -15.73
N LEU A 84 2.33 1.41 -15.97
CA LEU A 84 2.35 2.47 -14.96
C LEU A 84 1.28 3.51 -15.28
N VAL A 85 0.45 3.85 -14.29
CA VAL A 85 -0.65 4.81 -14.40
C VAL A 85 -0.49 5.90 -13.35
N GLN A 86 -0.58 7.16 -13.76
CA GLN A 86 -0.65 8.27 -12.81
C GLN A 86 -2.09 8.47 -12.35
N GLY A 87 -2.31 8.50 -11.04
CA GLY A 87 -3.65 8.66 -10.47
C GLY A 87 -3.63 8.73 -8.96
N THR A 88 -4.78 9.08 -8.38
CA THR A 88 -4.96 9.10 -6.94
C THR A 88 -5.56 7.79 -6.43
N SER A 89 -5.05 7.30 -5.29
CA SER A 89 -5.60 6.14 -4.58
C SER A 89 -6.99 6.39 -3.99
N LEU A 90 -7.46 7.64 -3.98
CA LEU A 90 -8.78 8.03 -3.45
C LEU A 90 -9.87 8.03 -4.52
N ALA A 91 -9.50 7.92 -5.80
CA ALA A 91 -10.40 7.81 -6.96
C ALA A 91 -9.63 7.05 -8.06
N LEU A 92 -9.62 5.72 -7.96
CA LEU A 92 -8.89 4.86 -8.88
C LEU A 92 -9.52 4.91 -10.28
N PRO A 93 -8.75 5.18 -11.36
CA PRO A 93 -9.28 5.31 -12.72
C PRO A 93 -9.56 3.94 -13.37
N PHE A 94 -10.16 3.03 -12.62
CA PHE A 94 -10.46 1.67 -13.06
C PHE A 94 -11.93 1.35 -12.75
N ALA A 95 -12.51 0.47 -13.57
CA ALA A 95 -13.84 -0.06 -13.34
C ALA A 95 -13.91 -0.90 -12.06
N ASP A 96 -15.11 -1.12 -11.55
CA ASP A 96 -15.37 -2.09 -10.50
C ASP A 96 -14.92 -3.49 -10.95
N ASP A 97 -14.41 -4.28 -10.01
CA ASP A 97 -14.03 -5.68 -10.24
C ASP A 97 -12.99 -5.90 -11.37
N ALA A 98 -12.15 -4.89 -11.64
CA ALA A 98 -11.14 -4.94 -12.70
C ALA A 98 -9.92 -5.83 -12.37
N PHE A 99 -9.64 -6.07 -11.08
CA PHE A 99 -8.44 -6.75 -10.60
C PHE A 99 -8.77 -8.00 -9.79
N ASP A 100 -7.94 -9.02 -9.93
CA ASP A 100 -8.03 -10.21 -9.08
C ASP A 100 -7.49 -9.93 -7.67
N HIS A 101 -6.45 -9.07 -7.58
CA HIS A 101 -5.80 -8.71 -6.30
C HIS A 101 -5.33 -7.27 -6.31
N ALA A 102 -5.14 -6.70 -5.11
CA ALA A 102 -4.50 -5.41 -4.92
C ALA A 102 -3.40 -5.50 -3.85
N VAL A 103 -2.32 -4.72 -4.04
CA VAL A 103 -1.20 -4.56 -3.11
C VAL A 103 -1.16 -3.10 -2.67
N LEU A 104 -1.20 -2.86 -1.35
CA LEU A 104 -1.18 -1.56 -0.70
C LEU A 104 -0.03 -1.52 0.32
N HIS A 105 1.19 -1.32 -0.15
CA HIS A 105 2.35 -1.25 0.71
C HIS A 105 2.73 0.20 1.03
N LEU A 106 2.69 0.56 2.32
CA LEU A 106 3.06 1.87 2.86
C LEU A 106 2.27 3.05 2.27
N ILE A 107 1.01 2.84 1.91
CA ILE A 107 0.15 3.86 1.31
C ILE A 107 -0.96 4.35 2.25
N LEU A 108 -1.55 3.47 3.08
CA LEU A 108 -2.69 3.84 3.93
C LEU A 108 -2.32 4.87 5.01
N ALA A 109 -1.09 4.83 5.51
CA ALA A 109 -0.60 5.84 6.45
C ALA A 109 -0.15 7.16 5.81
N ILE A 110 -0.21 7.27 4.48
CA ILE A 110 0.23 8.45 3.72
C ILE A 110 -0.98 9.25 3.22
N VAL A 111 -2.01 8.54 2.73
CA VAL A 111 -3.19 9.20 2.15
C VAL A 111 -3.99 9.97 3.20
N PRO A 112 -4.63 11.08 2.82
CA PRO A 112 -5.46 11.86 3.76
C PRO A 112 -6.69 11.10 4.24
N ASP A 113 -7.26 10.19 3.43
CA ASP A 113 -8.38 9.31 3.79
C ASP A 113 -8.02 7.83 3.60
N PRO A 114 -7.48 7.15 4.62
CA PRO A 114 -7.18 5.72 4.56
C PRO A 114 -8.41 4.84 4.28
N ALA A 115 -9.58 5.23 4.79
CA ALA A 115 -10.80 4.46 4.57
C ALA A 115 -11.30 4.60 3.12
N GLY A 116 -11.20 5.80 2.54
CA GLY A 116 -11.47 6.04 1.12
C GLY A 116 -10.53 5.28 0.20
N CYS A 117 -9.23 5.24 0.53
CA CYS A 117 -8.25 4.45 -0.21
C CYS A 117 -8.57 2.95 -0.18
N LEU A 118 -8.90 2.41 1.00
CA LEU A 118 -9.27 1.01 1.13
C LEU A 118 -10.61 0.69 0.43
N ARG A 119 -11.58 1.63 0.45
CA ARG A 119 -12.85 1.52 -0.28
C ARG A 119 -12.63 1.42 -1.79
N GLU A 120 -11.77 2.25 -2.36
CA GLU A 120 -11.44 2.21 -3.77
C GLU A 120 -10.72 0.92 -4.15
N ALA A 121 -9.77 0.45 -3.32
CA ALA A 121 -9.14 -0.85 -3.51
C ALA A 121 -10.15 -2.01 -3.48
N ALA A 122 -11.12 -1.96 -2.54
CA ALA A 122 -12.20 -2.94 -2.47
C ALA A 122 -13.15 -2.88 -3.67
N ARG A 123 -13.43 -1.67 -4.19
CA ARG A 123 -14.28 -1.48 -5.38
C ARG A 123 -13.67 -2.16 -6.61
N VAL A 124 -12.40 -1.90 -6.88
CA VAL A 124 -11.74 -2.38 -8.09
C VAL A 124 -11.29 -3.84 -8.03
N VAL A 125 -11.24 -4.47 -6.85
CA VAL A 125 -10.91 -5.89 -6.68
C VAL A 125 -12.18 -6.72 -6.86
N LYS A 126 -12.09 -7.83 -7.59
CA LYS A 126 -13.19 -8.78 -7.83
C LYS A 126 -13.67 -9.43 -6.54
N PRO A 127 -14.93 -9.89 -6.47
CA PRO A 127 -15.40 -10.80 -5.41
C PRO A 127 -14.43 -11.99 -5.24
N LYS A 128 -14.16 -12.38 -3.99
CA LYS A 128 -13.15 -13.39 -3.60
C LYS A 128 -11.69 -12.99 -3.87
N GLY A 129 -11.43 -11.86 -4.51
CA GLY A 129 -10.10 -11.30 -4.69
C GLY A 129 -9.50 -10.84 -3.36
N SER A 130 -8.18 -10.67 -3.31
CA SER A 130 -7.47 -10.30 -2.08
C SER A 130 -6.84 -8.93 -2.14
N VAL A 131 -6.75 -8.29 -0.96
CA VAL A 131 -5.99 -7.05 -0.74
C VAL A 131 -4.86 -7.36 0.24
N LEU A 132 -3.61 -7.19 -0.21
CA LEU A 132 -2.42 -7.33 0.61
C LEU A 132 -1.96 -5.95 1.08
N ILE A 133 -1.78 -5.80 2.39
CA ILE A 133 -1.41 -4.53 3.01
C ILE A 133 -0.16 -4.74 3.85
N VAL A 134 0.82 -3.86 3.71
CA VAL A 134 1.94 -3.71 4.65
C VAL A 134 2.01 -2.25 5.01
N ASP A 135 1.70 -1.90 6.25
CA ASP A 135 1.77 -0.51 6.69
C ASP A 135 1.92 -0.40 8.21
N LYS A 136 2.13 0.82 8.68
CA LYS A 136 2.21 1.14 10.10
C LYS A 136 0.83 1.50 10.62
N PHE A 137 0.43 0.79 11.68
CA PHE A 137 -0.87 0.99 12.32
C PHE A 137 -0.73 1.06 13.84
N LEU A 138 -1.56 1.87 14.48
CA LEU A 138 -1.84 1.73 15.91
C LEU A 138 -2.83 0.58 16.11
N ARG A 139 -2.68 -0.15 17.21
CA ARG A 139 -3.70 -1.12 17.66
C ARG A 139 -4.84 -0.38 18.35
N LYS A 140 -6.05 -0.93 18.25
CA LYS A 140 -7.21 -0.43 18.98
C LYS A 140 -6.88 -0.42 20.49
N GLY A 141 -7.08 0.72 21.15
CA GLY A 141 -6.78 0.87 22.57
C GLY A 141 -5.29 1.07 22.91
N GLN A 142 -4.38 1.07 21.94
CA GLN A 142 -2.97 1.33 22.21
C GLN A 142 -2.77 2.75 22.72
N TRP A 143 -2.26 2.85 23.94
CA TRP A 143 -1.89 4.13 24.54
C TRP A 143 -0.61 4.65 23.90
N ALA A 144 -0.73 5.65 23.05
CA ALA A 144 0.40 6.24 22.33
C ALA A 144 0.29 7.78 22.30
N PRO A 145 0.29 8.45 23.49
CA PRO A 145 0.04 9.89 23.58
C PRO A 145 1.10 10.69 22.83
N LEU A 146 2.35 10.28 22.91
CA LEU A 146 3.46 10.94 22.21
C LEU A 146 3.29 10.90 20.69
N ARG A 147 2.88 9.76 20.12
CA ARG A 147 2.62 9.61 18.68
C ARG A 147 1.44 10.46 18.25
N ARG A 148 0.38 10.51 19.04
CA ARG A 148 -0.81 11.35 18.77
C ARG A 148 -0.46 12.83 18.87
N ALA A 149 0.33 13.24 19.85
CA ALA A 149 0.79 14.62 20.00
C ALA A 149 1.75 15.06 18.89
N LEU A 150 2.60 14.16 18.39
CA LEU A 150 3.52 14.43 17.27
C LEU A 150 2.86 14.37 15.90
N ASN A 151 1.68 13.74 15.79
CA ASN A 151 1.00 13.53 14.50
C ASN A 151 0.75 14.83 13.71
N PRO A 152 0.31 15.96 14.30
CA PRO A 152 0.11 17.21 13.57
C PRO A 152 1.40 17.76 12.92
N LEU A 153 2.56 17.50 13.56
CA LEU A 153 3.84 17.92 13.03
C LEU A 153 4.36 16.97 11.95
N VAL A 154 4.27 15.67 12.20
CA VAL A 154 4.78 14.61 11.30
C VAL A 154 3.88 14.44 10.07
N SER A 155 2.56 14.55 10.22
CA SER A 155 1.61 14.42 9.12
C SER A 155 1.72 15.55 8.07
N ARG A 156 2.18 16.73 8.50
CA ARG A 156 2.50 17.83 7.57
C ARG A 156 3.75 17.58 6.74
N LEU A 157 4.64 16.71 7.23
CA LEU A 157 5.92 16.45 6.58
C LEU A 157 5.86 15.24 5.63
N VAL A 158 5.35 14.06 6.07
CA VAL A 158 5.46 12.84 5.24
C VAL A 158 4.37 11.78 5.49
N THR A 159 3.83 11.60 6.73
CA THR A 159 3.02 10.40 7.03
C THR A 159 2.22 10.52 8.32
N ARG A 160 1.07 9.84 8.38
CA ARG A 160 0.27 9.71 9.61
C ARG A 160 0.81 8.56 10.46
N VAL A 161 0.88 8.77 11.76
CA VAL A 161 1.35 7.77 12.73
C VAL A 161 0.25 7.31 13.69
N ASP A 162 -0.98 7.77 13.45
CA ASP A 162 -2.17 7.56 14.30
C ASP A 162 -3.26 6.70 13.64
N VAL A 163 -3.01 6.13 12.47
CA VAL A 163 -3.99 5.31 11.76
C VAL A 163 -4.24 4.01 12.54
N VAL A 164 -5.51 3.80 12.93
CA VAL A 164 -5.99 2.56 13.56
C VAL A 164 -6.66 1.71 12.49
N PHE A 165 -6.03 0.60 12.12
CA PHE A 165 -6.49 -0.26 11.01
C PHE A 165 -7.91 -0.80 11.22
N GLU A 166 -8.26 -1.18 12.43
CA GLU A 166 -9.58 -1.70 12.78
C GLU A 166 -10.71 -0.69 12.50
N GLN A 167 -10.42 0.62 12.66
CA GLN A 167 -11.37 1.69 12.33
C GLN A 167 -11.49 1.91 10.82
N VAL A 168 -10.41 1.71 10.08
CA VAL A 168 -10.40 1.76 8.61
C VAL A 168 -11.20 0.59 8.05
N LEU A 169 -10.94 -0.63 8.54
CA LEU A 169 -11.62 -1.85 8.09
C LEU A 169 -13.11 -1.85 8.45
N ALA A 170 -13.51 -1.34 9.62
CA ALA A 170 -14.90 -1.26 10.05
C ALA A 170 -15.81 -0.47 9.09
N LYS A 171 -15.22 0.42 8.26
CA LYS A 171 -15.92 1.15 7.20
C LYS A 171 -16.03 0.38 5.89
N GLN A 172 -15.55 -0.86 5.83
CA GLN A 172 -15.50 -1.70 4.64
C GLN A 172 -16.14 -3.08 4.91
N PRO A 173 -17.48 -3.15 5.02
CA PRO A 173 -18.17 -4.40 5.38
C PRO A 173 -18.04 -5.50 4.32
N ASN A 174 -17.67 -5.13 3.10
CA ASN A 174 -17.40 -6.02 1.98
C ASN A 174 -16.00 -6.67 2.02
N LEU A 175 -15.14 -6.29 2.98
CA LEU A 175 -13.82 -6.88 3.17
C LEU A 175 -13.76 -7.67 4.46
N ARG A 176 -13.27 -8.90 4.38
CA ARG A 176 -13.05 -9.80 5.52
C ARG A 176 -11.56 -9.94 5.81
N LEU A 177 -11.17 -9.76 7.07
CA LEU A 177 -9.81 -10.01 7.54
C LEU A 177 -9.55 -11.53 7.55
N VAL A 178 -8.49 -11.95 6.87
CA VAL A 178 -8.04 -13.36 6.82
C VAL A 178 -6.80 -13.56 7.64
N ASP A 179 -5.88 -12.59 7.61
CA ASP A 179 -4.60 -12.70 8.31
C ASP A 179 -4.06 -11.32 8.66
N ASP A 180 -3.42 -11.22 9.83
CA ASP A 180 -2.85 -10.00 10.37
C ASP A 180 -1.65 -10.34 11.26
N ARG A 181 -0.46 -10.02 10.75
CA ARG A 181 0.81 -10.38 11.40
C ARG A 181 1.62 -9.14 11.75
N PRO A 182 2.09 -9.04 13.00
CA PRO A 182 3.12 -8.08 13.35
C PRO A 182 4.44 -8.48 12.69
N VAL A 183 5.07 -7.58 11.93
CA VAL A 183 6.26 -7.93 11.14
C VAL A 183 7.49 -7.11 11.49
N LEU A 184 7.33 -5.91 12.10
CA LEU A 184 8.46 -5.06 12.49
C LEU A 184 8.07 -4.13 13.65
N PHE A 185 9.07 -3.65 14.40
CA PHE A 185 8.92 -2.68 15.50
C PHE A 185 7.83 -3.05 16.50
N ASN A 186 7.91 -4.27 17.04
CA ASN A 186 6.95 -4.79 18.03
C ASN A 186 5.48 -4.66 17.59
N GLY A 187 5.21 -4.92 16.29
CA GLY A 187 3.88 -4.91 15.72
C GLY A 187 3.36 -3.52 15.29
N TRP A 188 4.23 -2.52 15.22
CA TRP A 188 3.87 -1.25 14.60
C TRP A 188 3.69 -1.39 13.09
N ILE A 189 4.56 -2.17 12.43
CA ILE A 189 4.35 -2.56 11.03
C ILE A 189 3.61 -3.89 11.04
N ARG A 190 2.51 -3.95 10.29
CA ARG A 190 1.65 -5.12 10.16
C ARG A 190 1.59 -5.55 8.70
N SER A 191 1.58 -6.86 8.46
CA SER A 191 1.27 -7.48 7.17
C SER A 191 -0.12 -8.09 7.26
N ILE A 192 -1.04 -7.58 6.48
CA ILE A 192 -2.47 -7.87 6.56
C ILE A 192 -2.94 -8.43 5.21
N ARG A 193 -3.82 -9.43 5.26
CA ARG A 193 -4.53 -9.94 4.09
C ARG A 193 -6.03 -9.85 4.31
N LEU A 194 -6.69 -9.18 3.38
CA LEU A 194 -8.14 -9.11 3.30
C LEU A 194 -8.63 -9.89 2.08
N ILE A 195 -9.88 -10.34 2.13
CA ILE A 195 -10.60 -10.93 0.99
C ILE A 195 -11.91 -10.18 0.82
N LYS A 196 -12.24 -9.82 -0.43
CA LYS A 196 -13.55 -9.27 -0.76
C LYS A 196 -14.61 -10.37 -0.69
N ASN A 197 -15.69 -10.08 -0.01
CA ASN A 197 -16.84 -11.00 0.07
C ASN A 197 -17.42 -11.24 -1.33
N ALA A 198 -18.16 -12.35 -1.46
CA ALA A 198 -18.85 -12.69 -2.71
C ALA A 198 -20.01 -11.73 -2.99
#